data_a524c1199e2bb89379037613d6e494eb
#
_entry.id   a524c1199e2bb89379037613d6e494eb
#
_cell.length_a   1.000
_cell.length_b   1.000
_cell.length_c   1.000
_cell.angle_alpha   90.00
_cell.angle_beta   90.00
_cell.angle_gamma   90.00
#
_symmetry.space_group_name_H-M   'P 1'
#
loop_
_entity.id
_entity.type
_entity.pdbx_description
1 polymer ?
#
loop_
_entity_poly.entity_id
_entity_poly.type
_entity_poly.pdbx_seq_one_letter_code
_entity_poly.pdbx_strand_id
1 'polypeptide(L)'
;MTATDHTEVLTAIRQLGGTATSPQLQARLGISQPSASRLLAPLLADGTVVAVGSARARRYLLPREVPGVGRQVPIHAVQPGGAVQFFGTLYPLAGDGFWMEEADREHGQSARHDSLPWFLYDMRPQGLLGRGFVQGHPALQLPANLTHWSD
;
A
#
# COMPACT_ATOMS: atom_id res chain seq x y z
N MET A 1 -1.90 -13.88 -30.91
CA MET A 1 -2.30 -12.95 -29.82
C MET A 1 -2.30 -13.74 -28.51
N THR A 2 -1.32 -13.51 -27.66
CA THR A 2 -1.29 -14.13 -26.32
C THR A 2 -2.44 -13.54 -25.50
N ALA A 3 -3.24 -14.39 -24.86
CA ALA A 3 -4.30 -13.93 -23.97
C ALA A 3 -3.63 -13.27 -22.76
N THR A 4 -3.97 -12.02 -22.49
CA THR A 4 -3.55 -11.31 -21.27
C THR A 4 -4.05 -12.09 -20.05
N ASP A 5 -3.16 -12.40 -19.15
CA ASP A 5 -3.46 -13.17 -17.94
C ASP A 5 -3.33 -12.33 -16.66
N HIS A 6 -3.62 -12.94 -15.52
CA HIS A 6 -3.52 -12.29 -14.21
C HIS A 6 -2.07 -11.86 -13.89
N THR A 7 -1.07 -12.60 -14.33
CA THR A 7 0.35 -12.31 -14.10
C THR A 7 0.75 -11.02 -14.82
N GLU A 8 0.25 -10.82 -16.03
CA GLU A 8 0.48 -9.60 -16.80
C GLU A 8 -0.17 -8.37 -16.14
N VAL A 9 -1.38 -8.54 -15.58
CA VAL A 9 -2.05 -7.47 -14.81
C VAL A 9 -1.23 -7.09 -13.57
N LEU A 10 -0.77 -8.06 -12.78
CA LEU A 10 0.05 -7.82 -11.59
C LEU A 10 1.39 -7.16 -11.95
N THR A 11 2.01 -7.62 -13.03
CA THR A 11 3.25 -7.03 -13.55
C THR A 11 3.04 -5.58 -13.97
N ALA A 12 1.94 -5.29 -14.67
CA ALA A 12 1.60 -3.93 -15.09
C ALA A 12 1.37 -3.01 -13.88
N ILE A 13 0.65 -3.45 -12.85
CA ILE A 13 0.44 -2.66 -11.62
C ILE A 13 1.77 -2.40 -10.93
N ARG A 14 2.65 -3.42 -10.81
CA ARG A 14 3.98 -3.27 -10.20
C ARG A 14 4.83 -2.24 -10.96
N GLN A 15 4.86 -2.30 -12.28
CA GLN A 15 5.61 -1.36 -13.13
C GLN A 15 5.06 0.07 -13.08
N LEU A 16 3.79 0.24 -12.72
CA LEU A 16 3.15 1.54 -12.47
C LEU A 16 3.36 2.03 -11.02
N GLY A 17 4.28 1.43 -10.27
CA GLY A 17 4.59 1.83 -8.89
C GLY A 17 3.64 1.24 -7.86
N GLY A 18 3.05 0.09 -8.13
CA GLY A 18 2.15 -0.63 -7.20
C GLY A 18 0.72 -0.11 -7.16
N THR A 19 0.37 0.90 -7.96
CA THR A 19 -0.99 1.45 -8.08
C THR A 19 -1.33 1.78 -9.53
N ALA A 20 -2.55 1.50 -9.94
CA ALA A 20 -3.01 1.78 -11.30
C ALA A 20 -4.49 2.16 -11.33
N THR A 21 -4.86 2.96 -12.32
CA THR A 21 -6.27 3.19 -12.70
C THR A 21 -6.68 2.22 -13.80
N SER A 22 -8.00 2.04 -14.00
CA SER A 22 -8.50 1.21 -15.11
C SER A 22 -7.99 1.68 -16.50
N PRO A 23 -8.01 2.97 -16.84
CA PRO A 23 -7.45 3.44 -18.11
C PRO A 23 -5.95 3.16 -18.27
N GLN A 24 -5.15 3.27 -17.20
CA GLN A 24 -3.72 2.94 -17.25
C GLN A 24 -3.49 1.46 -17.56
N LEU A 25 -4.26 0.56 -16.94
CA LEU A 25 -4.16 -0.88 -17.21
C LEU A 25 -4.59 -1.21 -18.65
N GLN A 26 -5.69 -0.62 -19.11
CA GLN A 26 -6.15 -0.78 -20.50
C GLN A 26 -5.08 -0.35 -21.51
N ALA A 27 -4.50 0.83 -21.32
CA ALA A 27 -3.45 1.34 -22.19
C ALA A 27 -2.17 0.49 -22.13
N ARG A 28 -1.78 0.03 -20.94
CA ARG A 28 -0.56 -0.74 -20.74
C ARG A 28 -0.64 -2.16 -21.31
N LEU A 29 -1.82 -2.78 -21.22
CA LEU A 29 -2.05 -4.16 -21.63
C LEU A 29 -2.70 -4.28 -23.02
N GLY A 30 -3.11 -3.17 -23.62
CA GLY A 30 -3.79 -3.17 -24.92
C GLY A 30 -5.17 -3.88 -24.88
N ILE A 31 -5.88 -3.79 -23.74
CA ILE A 31 -7.16 -4.50 -23.52
C ILE A 31 -8.32 -3.53 -23.33
N SER A 32 -9.53 -4.02 -23.58
CA SER A 32 -10.76 -3.28 -23.33
C SER A 32 -11.10 -3.22 -21.82
N GLN A 33 -11.94 -2.25 -21.43
CA GLN A 33 -12.44 -2.14 -20.06
C GLN A 33 -13.13 -3.43 -19.55
N PRO A 34 -14.01 -4.11 -20.31
CA PRO A 34 -14.61 -5.36 -19.86
C PRO A 34 -13.57 -6.47 -19.61
N SER A 35 -12.53 -6.53 -20.44
CA SER A 35 -11.43 -7.48 -20.26
C SER A 35 -10.62 -7.17 -19.00
N ALA A 36 -10.29 -5.90 -18.78
CA ALA A 36 -9.60 -5.47 -17.56
C ALA A 36 -10.44 -5.81 -16.30
N SER A 37 -11.74 -5.54 -16.32
CA SER A 37 -12.64 -5.87 -15.21
C SER A 37 -12.70 -7.38 -14.92
N ARG A 38 -12.75 -8.22 -15.96
CA ARG A 38 -12.75 -9.69 -15.79
C ARG A 38 -11.44 -10.20 -15.18
N LEU A 39 -10.31 -9.64 -15.60
CA LEU A 39 -9.00 -10.02 -15.07
C LEU A 39 -8.78 -9.54 -13.63
N LEU A 40 -9.31 -8.37 -13.28
CA LEU A 40 -9.21 -7.81 -11.94
C LEU A 40 -10.16 -8.49 -10.93
N ALA A 41 -11.31 -8.99 -11.37
CA ALA A 41 -12.33 -9.53 -10.47
C ALA A 41 -11.82 -10.62 -9.52
N PRO A 42 -11.12 -11.69 -9.97
CA PRO A 42 -10.59 -12.71 -9.05
C PRO A 42 -9.48 -12.16 -8.15
N LEU A 43 -8.62 -11.24 -8.64
CA LEU A 43 -7.55 -10.64 -7.86
C LEU A 43 -8.08 -9.71 -6.75
N LEU A 44 -9.25 -9.11 -6.96
CA LEU A 44 -9.98 -8.35 -5.95
C LEU A 44 -10.67 -9.26 -4.95
N ALA A 45 -11.23 -10.39 -5.42
CA ALA A 45 -11.93 -11.34 -4.58
C ALA A 45 -10.99 -12.06 -3.60
N ASP A 46 -9.77 -12.38 -4.01
CA ASP A 46 -8.77 -13.04 -3.17
C ASP A 46 -7.90 -12.05 -2.37
N GLY A 47 -8.07 -10.73 -2.57
CA GLY A 47 -7.32 -9.68 -1.89
C GLY A 47 -5.89 -9.48 -2.39
N THR A 48 -5.49 -10.11 -3.50
CA THR A 48 -4.17 -9.86 -4.13
C THR A 48 -4.07 -8.42 -4.59
N VAL A 49 -5.15 -7.88 -5.15
CA VAL A 49 -5.30 -6.47 -5.50
C VAL A 49 -6.39 -5.86 -4.61
N VAL A 50 -6.17 -4.63 -4.16
CA VAL A 50 -7.13 -3.86 -3.36
C VAL A 50 -7.66 -2.69 -4.17
N ALA A 51 -8.98 -2.51 -4.21
CA ALA A 51 -9.58 -1.34 -4.83
C ALA A 51 -9.85 -0.26 -3.78
N VAL A 52 -9.36 0.95 -4.03
CA VAL A 52 -9.56 2.13 -3.17
C VAL A 52 -10.21 3.26 -3.97
N GLY A 53 -10.80 4.21 -3.25
CA GLY A 53 -11.53 5.30 -3.89
C GLY A 53 -12.81 4.86 -4.60
N SER A 54 -13.48 5.80 -5.25
CA SER A 54 -14.76 5.55 -5.93
C SER A 54 -14.81 6.21 -7.31
N ALA A 55 -15.66 5.69 -8.18
CA ALA A 55 -15.91 6.22 -9.52
C ALA A 55 -14.60 6.55 -10.29
N ARG A 56 -14.39 7.80 -10.68
CA ARG A 56 -13.21 8.25 -11.44
C ARG A 56 -11.93 8.24 -10.62
N ALA A 57 -12.02 8.30 -9.28
CA ALA A 57 -10.88 8.24 -8.37
C ALA A 57 -10.47 6.80 -8.01
N ARG A 58 -11.18 5.79 -8.51
CA ARG A 58 -10.87 4.38 -8.21
C ARG A 58 -9.47 4.00 -8.67
N ARG A 59 -8.72 3.39 -7.75
CA ARG A 59 -7.40 2.84 -8.01
C ARG A 59 -7.33 1.39 -7.57
N TYR A 60 -6.45 0.65 -8.23
CA TYR A 60 -6.13 -0.74 -7.93
C TYR A 60 -4.72 -0.77 -7.35
N LEU A 61 -4.60 -1.18 -6.11
CA LEU A 61 -3.34 -1.30 -5.39
C LEU A 61 -2.85 -2.75 -5.42
N LEU A 62 -1.56 -2.93 -5.56
CA LEU A 62 -0.88 -4.21 -5.34
C LEU A 62 -0.04 -4.10 -4.06
N PRO A 63 -0.61 -4.42 -2.88
CA PRO A 63 0.12 -4.35 -1.63
C PRO A 63 1.20 -5.44 -1.55
N ARG A 64 2.36 -5.10 -0.99
CA ARG A 64 3.38 -6.08 -0.59
C ARG A 64 3.16 -6.57 0.83
N GLU A 65 3.57 -7.78 1.10
CA GLU A 65 3.61 -8.34 2.47
C GLU A 65 4.79 -7.74 3.23
N VAL A 66 4.55 -7.24 4.43
CA VAL A 66 5.59 -6.81 5.37
C VAL A 66 5.63 -7.83 6.51
N PRO A 67 6.76 -8.53 6.74
CA PRO A 67 6.86 -9.55 7.78
C PRO A 67 6.45 -9.02 9.16
N GLY A 68 5.58 -9.74 9.86
CA GLY A 68 5.08 -9.37 11.18
C GLY A 68 4.04 -8.23 11.19
N VAL A 69 3.77 -7.59 10.05
CA VAL A 69 2.82 -6.47 9.93
C VAL A 69 1.66 -6.80 9.01
N GLY A 70 1.94 -7.44 7.87
CA GLY A 70 0.95 -7.77 6.87
C GLY A 70 0.96 -6.82 5.66
N ARG A 71 -0.16 -6.78 4.95
CA ARG A 71 -0.31 -6.04 3.68
C ARG A 71 -1.01 -4.70 3.83
N GLN A 72 -1.54 -4.39 5.01
CA GLN A 72 -2.25 -3.16 5.33
C GLN A 72 -2.06 -2.82 6.81
N VAL A 73 -1.87 -1.54 7.09
CA VAL A 73 -1.60 -1.04 8.44
C VAL A 73 -2.66 -0.02 8.81
N PRO A 74 -3.52 -0.28 9.81
CA PRO A 74 -4.46 0.72 10.28
C PRO A 74 -3.72 1.83 11.05
N ILE A 75 -3.98 3.08 10.67
CA ILE A 75 -3.41 4.27 11.29
C ILE A 75 -4.47 4.92 12.17
N HIS A 76 -4.09 5.25 13.39
CA HIS A 76 -4.94 5.93 14.36
C HIS A 76 -4.29 7.25 14.79
N ALA A 77 -5.09 8.29 14.91
CA ALA A 77 -4.68 9.57 15.48
C ALA A 77 -5.10 9.65 16.94
N VAL A 78 -4.19 10.14 17.79
CA VAL A 78 -4.49 10.45 19.19
C VAL A 78 -4.82 11.94 19.29
N GLN A 79 -6.02 12.25 19.68
CA GLN A 79 -6.50 13.63 19.85
C GLN A 79 -5.89 14.28 21.11
N PRO A 80 -5.85 15.61 21.22
CA PRO A 80 -5.31 16.30 22.39
C PRO A 80 -5.94 15.88 23.74
N GLY A 81 -7.16 15.40 23.73
CA GLY A 81 -7.85 14.84 24.91
C GLY A 81 -7.58 13.36 25.19
N GLY A 82 -6.65 12.71 24.44
CA GLY A 82 -6.31 11.29 24.58
C GLY A 82 -7.26 10.33 23.86
N ALA A 83 -8.31 10.81 23.22
CA ALA A 83 -9.20 9.93 22.43
C ALA A 83 -8.46 9.42 21.18
N VAL A 84 -8.61 8.12 20.91
CA VAL A 84 -8.04 7.45 19.76
C VAL A 84 -9.08 7.39 18.64
N GLN A 85 -8.74 7.88 17.47
CA GLN A 85 -9.62 7.91 16.30
C GLN A 85 -8.94 7.21 15.10
N PHE A 86 -9.69 6.37 14.38
CA PHE A 86 -9.20 5.80 13.14
C PHE A 86 -8.98 6.90 12.10
N PHE A 87 -7.75 7.00 11.61
CA PHE A 87 -7.33 8.00 10.62
C PHE A 87 -7.37 7.46 9.20
N GLY A 88 -6.97 6.21 9.01
CA GLY A 88 -6.96 5.59 7.68
C GLY A 88 -6.15 4.30 7.64
N THR A 89 -5.88 3.84 6.43
CA THR A 89 -5.11 2.63 6.18
C THR A 89 -3.92 2.91 5.29
N LEU A 90 -2.73 2.49 5.73
CA LEU A 90 -1.51 2.54 4.94
C LEU A 90 -1.30 1.18 4.26
N TYR A 91 -1.06 1.21 2.96
CA TYR A 91 -0.73 0.03 2.16
C TYR A 91 0.71 0.13 1.65
N PRO A 92 1.64 -0.71 2.12
CA PRO A 92 2.94 -0.89 1.48
C PRO A 92 2.73 -1.40 0.05
N LEU A 93 3.31 -0.78 -0.96
CA LEU A 93 3.08 -1.11 -2.36
C LEU A 93 4.17 -2.03 -2.93
N ALA A 94 3.78 -2.95 -3.81
CA ALA A 94 4.71 -3.71 -4.61
C ALA A 94 5.38 -2.79 -5.65
N GLY A 95 6.71 -2.69 -5.62
CA GLY A 95 7.48 -1.81 -6.49
C GLY A 95 7.89 -0.48 -5.85
N ASP A 96 7.83 -0.40 -4.53
CA ASP A 96 8.21 0.70 -3.65
C ASP A 96 7.10 1.74 -3.35
N GLY A 97 7.27 2.38 -2.20
CA GLY A 97 6.34 3.40 -1.70
C GLY A 97 5.11 2.83 -0.99
N PHE A 98 4.20 3.72 -0.73
CA PHE A 98 3.02 3.47 0.09
C PHE A 98 1.81 4.18 -0.51
N TRP A 99 0.63 3.63 -0.26
CA TRP A 99 -0.64 4.32 -0.47
C TRP A 99 -1.27 4.58 0.90
N MET A 100 -1.59 5.83 1.17
CA MET A 100 -2.38 6.21 2.34
C MET A 100 -3.82 6.45 1.91
N GLU A 101 -4.73 5.64 2.43
CA GLU A 101 -6.18 5.82 2.25
C GLU A 101 -6.74 6.44 3.52
N GLU A 102 -7.10 7.72 3.48
CA GLU A 102 -7.69 8.40 4.63
C GLU A 102 -9.16 8.02 4.83
N ALA A 103 -9.58 7.92 6.08
CA ALA A 103 -10.95 7.55 6.44
C ALA A 103 -11.95 8.67 6.09
N ASP A 104 -11.53 9.92 6.19
CA ASP A 104 -12.33 11.08 5.76
C ASP A 104 -12.30 11.18 4.24
N ARG A 105 -13.39 10.75 3.61
CA ARG A 105 -13.52 10.77 2.14
C ARG A 105 -13.88 12.13 1.56
N GLU A 106 -14.34 13.06 2.39
CA GLU A 106 -14.75 14.39 1.95
C GLU A 106 -13.59 15.39 2.01
N HIS A 107 -12.75 15.30 3.01
CA HIS A 107 -11.66 16.26 3.27
C HIS A 107 -10.28 15.59 3.28
N GLY A 108 -10.21 14.26 3.36
CA GLY A 108 -8.97 13.50 3.36
C GLY A 108 -8.29 13.48 1.99
N GLN A 109 -6.98 13.39 2.00
CA GLN A 109 -6.16 13.34 0.79
C GLN A 109 -5.50 11.97 0.66
N SER A 110 -6.27 11.00 0.15
CA SER A 110 -5.70 9.69 -0.18
C SER A 110 -4.70 9.82 -1.32
N ALA A 111 -3.45 9.40 -1.09
CA ALA A 111 -2.35 9.61 -2.02
C ALA A 111 -1.29 8.50 -1.96
N ARG A 112 -0.53 8.38 -3.06
CA ARG A 112 0.69 7.61 -3.10
C ARG A 112 1.86 8.45 -2.55
N HIS A 113 2.69 7.80 -1.74
CA HIS A 113 3.93 8.36 -1.18
C HIS A 113 5.11 7.48 -1.61
N ASP A 114 6.23 8.09 -1.99
CA ASP A 114 7.45 7.37 -2.35
C ASP A 114 8.17 6.80 -1.12
N SER A 115 7.97 7.41 0.04
CA SER A 115 8.44 6.97 1.36
C SER A 115 7.28 6.99 2.36
N LEU A 116 7.53 6.65 3.62
CA LEU A 116 6.51 6.79 4.66
C LEU A 116 5.96 8.21 4.69
N PRO A 117 4.64 8.39 4.86
CA PRO A 117 4.05 9.70 5.08
C PRO A 117 4.77 10.45 6.21
N TRP A 118 5.00 11.75 6.05
CA TRP A 118 5.80 12.56 6.97
C TRP A 118 5.36 12.45 8.44
N PHE A 119 4.06 12.31 8.70
CA PHE A 119 3.51 12.19 10.05
C PHE A 119 3.78 10.81 10.70
N LEU A 120 4.25 9.81 9.94
CA LEU A 120 4.69 8.52 10.45
C LEU A 120 6.22 8.44 10.58
N TYR A 121 6.94 9.32 9.89
CA TYR A 121 8.41 9.28 9.82
C TYR A 121 9.07 9.46 11.19
N ASP A 122 8.55 10.38 12.01
CA ASP A 122 9.07 10.66 13.36
C ASP A 122 8.83 9.54 14.37
N MET A 123 7.97 8.58 14.05
CA MET A 123 7.70 7.41 14.89
C MET A 123 8.74 6.29 14.72
N ARG A 124 9.71 6.47 13.83
CA ARG A 124 10.75 5.49 13.55
C ARG A 124 11.70 5.36 14.75
N PRO A 125 11.88 4.14 15.31
CA PRO A 125 12.83 3.94 16.42
C PRO A 125 14.26 4.26 16.00
N GLN A 126 14.97 5.08 16.79
CA GLN A 126 16.33 5.52 16.49
C GLN A 126 17.28 5.27 17.67
N GLY A 127 18.58 5.29 17.42
CA GLY A 127 19.62 5.21 18.44
C GLY A 127 19.55 3.94 19.30
N LEU A 128 19.67 4.11 20.61
CA LEU A 128 19.62 3.01 21.57
C LEU A 128 18.25 2.32 21.59
N LEU A 129 17.16 3.09 21.51
CA LEU A 129 15.80 2.57 21.47
C LEU A 129 15.57 1.73 20.20
N GLY A 130 16.10 2.17 19.06
CA GLY A 130 16.00 1.41 17.83
C GLY A 130 16.71 0.05 17.89
N ARG A 131 17.88 -0.02 18.50
CA ARG A 131 18.59 -1.29 18.72
C ARG A 131 17.83 -2.22 19.66
N GLY A 132 17.28 -1.70 20.75
CA GLY A 132 16.45 -2.47 21.67
C GLY A 132 15.14 -2.94 21.04
N PHE A 133 14.55 -2.13 20.13
CA PHE A 133 13.34 -2.46 19.41
C PHE A 133 13.49 -3.73 18.55
N VAL A 134 14.60 -3.86 17.82
CA VAL A 134 14.88 -5.06 17.00
C VAL A 134 14.92 -6.32 17.84
N GLN A 135 15.60 -6.25 19.00
CA GLN A 135 15.74 -7.39 19.92
C GLN A 135 14.38 -7.78 20.54
N GLY A 136 13.54 -6.79 20.84
CA GLY A 136 12.22 -7.01 21.41
C GLY A 136 11.16 -7.50 20.41
N HIS A 137 11.40 -7.35 19.09
CA HIS A 137 10.42 -7.63 18.05
C HIS A 137 10.99 -8.51 16.91
N PRO A 138 11.44 -9.74 17.21
CA PRO A 138 12.07 -10.61 16.21
C PRO A 138 11.12 -10.99 15.06
N ALA A 139 9.81 -10.97 15.28
CA ALA A 139 8.80 -11.25 14.25
C ALA A 139 8.82 -10.26 13.07
N LEU A 140 9.35 -9.04 13.28
CA LEU A 140 9.45 -8.04 12.23
C LEU A 140 10.64 -8.27 11.29
N GLN A 141 11.54 -9.19 11.63
CA GLN A 141 12.73 -9.56 10.82
C GLN A 141 13.58 -8.35 10.39
N LEU A 142 13.66 -7.33 11.24
CA LEU A 142 14.41 -6.11 10.95
C LEU A 142 15.92 -6.36 11.06
N PRO A 143 16.73 -5.74 10.18
CA PRO A 143 18.18 -5.78 10.31
C PRO A 143 18.63 -5.20 11.65
N ALA A 144 19.63 -5.82 12.30
CA ALA A 144 20.18 -5.33 13.55
C ALA A 144 20.84 -3.94 13.41
N ASN A 145 21.32 -3.61 12.22
CA ASN A 145 21.86 -2.30 11.90
C ASN A 145 20.77 -1.37 11.39
N LEU A 146 20.43 -0.34 12.15
CA LEU A 146 19.40 0.64 11.83
C LEU A 146 19.64 1.39 10.52
N THR A 147 20.88 1.50 10.05
CA THR A 147 21.22 2.16 8.77
C THR A 147 20.79 1.34 7.56
N HIS A 148 20.48 0.06 7.75
CA HIS A 148 19.99 -0.83 6.69
C HIS A 148 18.45 -0.89 6.62
N TRP A 149 17.77 -0.11 7.46
CA TRP A 149 16.30 -0.05 7.40
C TRP A 149 15.87 0.80 6.21
N SER A 150 15.03 0.21 5.37
CA SER A 150 14.24 0.93 4.38
C SER A 150 12.88 1.33 4.99
N ASP A 151 12.25 2.27 4.36
CA ASP A 151 10.85 2.62 4.67
C ASP A 151 9.90 1.49 4.27
#